data_1d73c3f0d778a74f38653ca76957b3c1
#
_entry.id   1d73c3f0d778a74f38653ca76957b3c1
#
_cell.length_a   1.000
_cell.length_b   1.000
_cell.length_c   1.000
_cell.angle_alpha   90.00
_cell.angle_beta   90.00
_cell.angle_gamma   90.00
#
_symmetry.space_group_name_H-M   'P 1'
#
loop_
_entity.id
_entity.type
_entity.pdbx_description
1 polymer ?
#
loop_
_entity_poly.entity_id
_entity_poly.type
_entity_poly.pdbx_seq_one_letter_code
_entity_poly.pdbx_strand_id
1 'polypeptide(L)'
;VSLFWGLGCENALFAVWTHGACIVLQSHFDAGEALRLIEAERCTVFYGTPNMTLALEEHPDCAGRDLSSLRTGATLGSPEQIRRLANLGVPEICQVYGLTETYGNCTANDAHDSLALRTETIGRPLPGNDIVIADMETGRLLPQGETGEIRLKGYVTPGYFKDPEKTAESFDSGGYFCTGDLGFFDADGYLYFRGRTKELIKSGGINVSPAEIEEVLIGHSAVELAYVIGLKDPRRDEIVAAVIVAREKVEAETLLALCCETLAVYKIPRRIKFVTAAELPLTSTGKLQKNRLKNLFD
;
A
#
# COMPACT_ATOMS: atom_id res chain seq x y z
N VAL A 1 -5.52 -11.31 -7.99
CA VAL A 1 -5.43 -9.90 -8.42
C VAL A 1 -5.85 -9.78 -9.89
N SER A 2 -6.45 -8.66 -10.28
CA SER A 2 -6.89 -8.44 -11.66
C SER A 2 -5.72 -8.34 -12.64
N LEU A 3 -5.82 -9.04 -13.79
CA LEU A 3 -4.76 -9.05 -14.80
C LEU A 3 -4.58 -7.72 -15.57
N PHE A 4 -5.47 -6.76 -15.45
CA PHE A 4 -5.27 -5.44 -16.05
C PHE A 4 -4.60 -4.42 -15.09
N TRP A 5 -4.23 -4.83 -13.88
CA TRP A 5 -3.39 -4.06 -12.98
C TRP A 5 -1.93 -4.46 -13.14
N GLY A 6 -0.99 -3.54 -12.89
CA GLY A 6 0.44 -3.81 -12.91
C GLY A 6 0.83 -5.04 -12.09
N LEU A 7 0.31 -5.18 -10.85
CA LEU A 7 0.56 -6.35 -10.02
C LEU A 7 0.06 -7.67 -10.66
N GLY A 8 -1.02 -7.64 -11.42
CA GLY A 8 -1.55 -8.84 -12.08
C GLY A 8 -0.91 -9.14 -13.43
N CYS A 9 -0.75 -8.12 -14.27
CA CYS A 9 -0.21 -8.28 -15.62
C CYS A 9 1.31 -8.46 -15.61
N GLU A 10 2.02 -7.41 -15.17
CA GLU A 10 3.47 -7.39 -15.27
C GLU A 10 4.11 -8.34 -14.25
N ASN A 11 3.61 -8.37 -13.02
CA ASN A 11 4.22 -9.18 -11.97
C ASN A 11 3.75 -10.63 -11.97
N ALA A 12 2.44 -10.90 -12.06
CA ALA A 12 1.97 -12.28 -12.01
C ALA A 12 2.04 -12.95 -13.38
N LEU A 13 1.34 -12.43 -14.39
CA LEU A 13 1.17 -13.11 -15.67
C LEU A 13 2.50 -13.26 -16.43
N PHE A 14 3.26 -12.18 -16.60
CA PHE A 14 4.53 -12.25 -17.34
C PHE A 14 5.60 -13.01 -16.58
N ALA A 15 5.66 -12.89 -15.23
CA ALA A 15 6.58 -13.70 -14.44
C ALA A 15 6.31 -15.20 -14.60
N VAL A 16 5.04 -15.62 -14.57
CA VAL A 16 4.65 -17.02 -14.79
C VAL A 16 5.06 -17.49 -16.19
N TRP A 17 4.77 -16.70 -17.23
CA TRP A 17 5.09 -17.09 -18.62
C TRP A 17 6.58 -17.17 -18.89
N THR A 18 7.34 -16.19 -18.43
CA THR A 18 8.80 -16.14 -18.68
C THR A 18 9.56 -17.25 -17.95
N HIS A 19 8.97 -17.82 -16.90
CA HIS A 19 9.54 -18.93 -16.13
C HIS A 19 8.90 -20.29 -16.41
N GLY A 20 8.01 -20.38 -17.40
CA GLY A 20 7.37 -21.64 -17.80
C GLY A 20 6.49 -22.25 -16.72
N ALA A 21 5.94 -21.41 -15.82
CA ALA A 21 5.06 -21.85 -14.75
C ALA A 21 3.58 -21.84 -15.16
N CYS A 22 2.72 -22.40 -14.34
CA CYS A 22 1.27 -22.44 -14.53
C CYS A 22 0.59 -21.34 -13.74
N ILE A 23 -0.36 -20.65 -14.35
CA ILE A 23 -1.22 -19.67 -13.67
C ILE A 23 -2.62 -20.23 -13.50
N VAL A 24 -3.14 -20.17 -12.27
CA VAL A 24 -4.52 -20.56 -11.93
C VAL A 24 -5.36 -19.28 -11.85
N LEU A 25 -6.37 -19.17 -12.72
CA LEU A 25 -7.18 -17.99 -12.88
C LEU A 25 -8.62 -18.19 -12.43
N GLN A 26 -9.18 -17.17 -11.80
CA GLN A 26 -10.61 -17.01 -11.58
C GLN A 26 -11.18 -15.94 -12.52
N SER A 27 -12.42 -16.07 -12.95
CA SER A 27 -13.12 -15.05 -13.74
C SER A 27 -13.39 -13.79 -12.92
N HIS A 28 -13.62 -13.94 -11.65
CA HIS A 28 -13.75 -12.90 -10.62
C HIS A 28 -13.22 -13.47 -9.30
N PHE A 29 -12.79 -12.61 -8.40
CA PHE A 29 -12.29 -13.07 -7.11
C PHE A 29 -13.47 -13.56 -6.24
N ASP A 30 -13.37 -14.83 -5.83
CA ASP A 30 -14.21 -15.47 -4.81
C ASP A 30 -13.27 -16.17 -3.83
N ALA A 31 -13.41 -15.87 -2.54
CA ALA A 31 -12.49 -16.37 -1.52
C ALA A 31 -12.59 -17.90 -1.32
N GLY A 32 -13.80 -18.46 -1.31
CA GLY A 32 -13.99 -19.91 -1.16
C GLY A 32 -13.43 -20.69 -2.34
N GLU A 33 -13.67 -20.21 -3.55
CA GLU A 33 -13.11 -20.82 -4.75
C GLU A 33 -11.58 -20.64 -4.82
N ALA A 34 -11.03 -19.50 -4.36
CA ALA A 34 -9.59 -19.29 -4.28
C ALA A 34 -8.93 -20.30 -3.33
N LEU A 35 -9.50 -20.50 -2.14
CA LEU A 35 -9.04 -21.51 -1.16
C LEU A 35 -9.08 -22.90 -1.76
N ARG A 36 -10.19 -23.28 -2.43
CA ARG A 36 -10.34 -24.56 -3.11
C ARG A 36 -9.30 -24.78 -4.20
N LEU A 37 -9.04 -23.75 -5.03
CA LEU A 37 -8.05 -23.83 -6.11
C LEU A 37 -6.62 -23.89 -5.58
N ILE A 38 -6.28 -23.14 -4.53
CA ILE A 38 -4.95 -23.21 -3.89
C ILE A 38 -4.65 -24.65 -3.45
N GLU A 39 -5.60 -25.29 -2.78
CA GLU A 39 -5.47 -26.68 -2.32
C GLU A 39 -5.41 -27.66 -3.51
N ALA A 40 -6.40 -27.61 -4.41
CA ALA A 40 -6.56 -28.57 -5.50
C ALA A 40 -5.40 -28.54 -6.51
N GLU A 41 -4.93 -27.33 -6.87
CA GLU A 41 -3.85 -27.12 -7.83
C GLU A 41 -2.47 -27.02 -7.15
N ARG A 42 -2.43 -27.14 -5.81
CA ARG A 42 -1.21 -26.99 -4.99
C ARG A 42 -0.43 -25.74 -5.36
N CYS A 43 -1.11 -24.60 -5.39
CA CYS A 43 -0.51 -23.32 -5.74
C CYS A 43 0.65 -23.00 -4.78
N THR A 44 1.79 -22.58 -5.32
CA THR A 44 3.00 -22.26 -4.55
C THR A 44 3.23 -20.78 -4.40
N VAL A 45 2.58 -19.96 -5.22
CA VAL A 45 2.76 -18.50 -5.28
C VAL A 45 1.40 -17.81 -5.23
N PHE A 46 1.29 -16.77 -4.42
CA PHE A 46 0.08 -15.98 -4.28
C PHE A 46 0.35 -14.51 -4.60
N TYR A 47 -0.41 -13.96 -5.54
CA TYR A 47 -0.45 -12.53 -5.83
C TYR A 47 -1.80 -11.96 -5.41
N GLY A 48 -1.82 -11.15 -4.37
CA GLY A 48 -3.05 -10.62 -3.81
C GLY A 48 -2.92 -9.22 -3.22
N THR A 49 -4.07 -8.61 -2.99
CA THR A 49 -4.19 -7.36 -2.25
C THR A 49 -4.59 -7.64 -0.79
N PRO A 50 -4.42 -6.69 0.14
CA PRO A 50 -4.84 -6.86 1.54
C PRO A 50 -6.29 -7.29 1.70
N ASN A 51 -7.21 -6.73 0.90
CA ASN A 51 -8.62 -7.09 0.94
C ASN A 51 -8.87 -8.55 0.52
N MET A 52 -8.11 -9.06 -0.44
CA MET A 52 -8.18 -10.47 -0.83
C MET A 52 -7.68 -11.37 0.30
N THR A 53 -6.57 -11.00 0.94
CA THR A 53 -6.03 -11.74 2.09
C THR A 53 -7.05 -11.81 3.22
N LEU A 54 -7.66 -10.68 3.56
CA LEU A 54 -8.69 -10.62 4.60
C LEU A 54 -9.88 -11.53 4.26
N ALA A 55 -10.38 -11.47 3.02
CA ALA A 55 -11.49 -12.30 2.58
C ALA A 55 -11.17 -13.80 2.60
N LEU A 56 -9.91 -14.20 2.34
CA LEU A 56 -9.47 -15.59 2.50
C LEU A 56 -9.44 -16.01 3.98
N GLU A 57 -8.85 -15.16 4.84
CA GLU A 57 -8.71 -15.40 6.28
C GLU A 57 -10.08 -15.57 6.97
N GLU A 58 -11.04 -14.73 6.62
CA GLU A 58 -12.38 -14.71 7.22
C GLU A 58 -13.34 -15.74 6.61
N HIS A 59 -12.96 -16.40 5.51
CA HIS A 59 -13.83 -17.39 4.89
C HIS A 59 -14.02 -18.63 5.78
N PRO A 60 -15.27 -19.12 6.00
CA PRO A 60 -15.54 -20.28 6.87
C PRO A 60 -14.71 -21.51 6.53
N ASP A 61 -14.42 -21.73 5.25
CA ASP A 61 -13.64 -22.88 4.78
C ASP A 61 -12.13 -22.76 5.03
N CYS A 62 -11.61 -21.57 5.38
CA CYS A 62 -10.19 -21.31 5.48
C CYS A 62 -9.48 -22.31 6.42
N ALA A 63 -10.03 -22.54 7.60
CA ALA A 63 -9.45 -23.43 8.60
C ALA A 63 -9.44 -24.91 8.18
N GLY A 64 -10.29 -25.31 7.21
CA GLY A 64 -10.39 -26.67 6.69
C GLY A 64 -9.58 -26.95 5.44
N ARG A 65 -8.89 -25.96 4.87
CA ARG A 65 -8.13 -26.08 3.62
C ARG A 65 -6.65 -26.30 3.86
N ASP A 66 -6.05 -27.13 3.03
CA ASP A 66 -4.59 -27.31 3.01
C ASP A 66 -3.93 -26.21 2.14
N LEU A 67 -3.39 -25.20 2.80
CA LEU A 67 -2.65 -24.10 2.16
C LEU A 67 -1.11 -24.32 2.23
N SER A 68 -0.64 -25.48 2.70
CA SER A 68 0.77 -25.78 2.95
C SER A 68 1.66 -25.74 1.69
N SER A 69 1.05 -25.78 0.50
CA SER A 69 1.78 -25.60 -0.77
C SER A 69 2.22 -24.16 -1.02
N LEU A 70 1.55 -23.18 -0.41
CA LEU A 70 1.93 -21.78 -0.55
C LEU A 70 3.31 -21.52 0.06
N ARG A 71 4.15 -20.80 -0.64
CA ARG A 71 5.51 -20.47 -0.22
C ARG A 71 5.79 -18.98 -0.29
N THR A 72 5.54 -18.35 -1.41
CA THR A 72 5.92 -16.96 -1.70
C THR A 72 4.84 -16.25 -2.50
N GLY A 73 5.08 -15.00 -2.80
CA GLY A 73 4.22 -14.18 -3.65
C GLY A 73 4.53 -12.70 -3.50
N ALA A 74 3.67 -11.88 -4.07
CA ALA A 74 3.81 -10.44 -3.94
C ALA A 74 2.49 -9.80 -3.50
N THR A 75 2.63 -8.82 -2.62
CA THR A 75 1.55 -8.01 -2.10
C THR A 75 2.03 -6.58 -1.85
N LEU A 76 1.13 -5.74 -1.40
CA LEU A 76 1.39 -4.39 -0.93
C LEU A 76 0.48 -4.11 0.27
N GLY A 77 0.85 -3.21 1.15
CA GLY A 77 0.00 -2.85 2.28
C GLY A 77 0.79 -2.40 3.50
N SER A 78 0.08 -2.24 4.63
CA SER A 78 0.71 -1.95 5.91
C SER A 78 1.47 -3.17 6.46
N PRO A 79 2.41 -2.99 7.38
CA PRO A 79 3.14 -4.09 8.02
C PRO A 79 2.22 -5.19 8.57
N GLU A 80 1.12 -4.81 9.18
CA GLU A 80 0.14 -5.76 9.73
C GLU A 80 -0.55 -6.58 8.64
N GLN A 81 -0.93 -5.95 7.53
CA GLN A 81 -1.56 -6.63 6.39
C GLN A 81 -0.62 -7.64 5.74
N ILE A 82 0.67 -7.33 5.66
CA ILE A 82 1.68 -8.26 5.14
C ILE A 82 1.87 -9.44 6.11
N ARG A 83 1.94 -9.19 7.44
CA ARG A 83 2.05 -10.24 8.45
C ARG A 83 0.88 -11.20 8.41
N ARG A 84 -0.34 -10.73 8.17
CA ARG A 84 -1.52 -11.59 8.00
C ARG A 84 -1.33 -12.58 6.87
N LEU A 85 -0.85 -12.15 5.72
CA LEU A 85 -0.61 -13.05 4.60
C LEU A 85 0.50 -14.06 4.88
N ALA A 86 1.55 -13.66 5.60
CA ALA A 86 2.57 -14.58 6.07
C ALA A 86 1.98 -15.65 7.00
N ASN A 87 1.11 -15.25 7.94
CA ASN A 87 0.44 -16.16 8.88
C ASN A 87 -0.61 -17.06 8.20
N LEU A 88 -1.25 -16.59 7.12
CA LEU A 88 -2.20 -17.38 6.34
C LEU A 88 -1.55 -18.57 5.60
N GLY A 89 -0.22 -18.59 5.51
CA GLY A 89 0.54 -19.69 4.91
C GLY A 89 1.47 -19.27 3.77
N VAL A 90 1.77 -17.98 3.61
CA VAL A 90 2.73 -17.48 2.62
C VAL A 90 3.99 -16.93 3.33
N PRO A 91 4.83 -17.82 3.89
CA PRO A 91 5.93 -17.41 4.79
C PRO A 91 6.98 -16.51 4.14
N GLU A 92 7.20 -16.64 2.83
CA GLU A 92 8.15 -15.85 2.04
C GLU A 92 7.46 -14.74 1.24
N ILE A 93 6.33 -14.19 1.73
CA ILE A 93 5.65 -13.08 1.05
C ILE A 93 6.57 -11.86 0.94
N CYS A 94 6.61 -11.23 -0.24
CA CYS A 94 7.38 -10.04 -0.51
C CYS A 94 6.46 -8.83 -0.71
N GLN A 95 6.83 -7.70 -0.15
CA GLN A 95 6.25 -6.42 -0.51
C GLN A 95 6.95 -5.90 -1.77
N VAL A 96 6.16 -5.30 -2.65
CA VAL A 96 6.63 -4.69 -3.90
C VAL A 96 6.12 -3.27 -4.00
N TYR A 97 6.88 -2.41 -4.68
CA TYR A 97 6.44 -1.06 -4.97
C TYR A 97 6.67 -0.73 -6.44
N GLY A 98 5.71 -0.03 -7.00
CA GLY A 98 5.76 0.50 -8.35
C GLY A 98 4.44 1.13 -8.76
N LEU A 99 4.44 1.67 -9.96
CA LEU A 99 3.32 2.34 -10.58
C LEU A 99 3.08 1.73 -11.97
N THR A 100 1.98 2.06 -12.61
CA THR A 100 1.75 1.71 -14.02
C THR A 100 2.87 2.28 -14.89
N GLU A 101 3.33 3.46 -14.56
CA GLU A 101 4.41 4.18 -15.24
C GLU A 101 5.78 3.49 -15.11
N THR A 102 5.93 2.57 -14.15
CA THR A 102 7.18 1.81 -13.92
C THR A 102 7.08 0.35 -14.37
N TYR A 103 6.11 0.04 -15.21
CA TYR A 103 5.84 -1.32 -15.70
C TYR A 103 5.67 -2.35 -14.58
N GLY A 104 4.94 -1.97 -13.53
CA GLY A 104 4.59 -2.80 -12.40
C GLY A 104 5.48 -2.56 -11.18
N ASN A 105 6.69 -3.07 -11.15
CA ASN A 105 7.57 -2.93 -9.98
C ASN A 105 8.86 -2.18 -10.29
N CYS A 106 9.27 -1.29 -9.39
CA CYS A 106 10.61 -0.71 -9.40
C CYS A 106 11.44 -1.13 -8.17
N THR A 107 10.77 -1.58 -7.08
CA THR A 107 11.43 -2.20 -5.93
C THR A 107 10.73 -3.48 -5.51
N ALA A 108 11.46 -4.36 -4.82
CA ALA A 108 10.93 -5.55 -4.17
C ALA A 108 11.80 -5.95 -2.97
N ASN A 109 11.18 -6.59 -1.96
CA ASN A 109 11.93 -7.31 -0.94
C ASN A 109 12.50 -8.61 -1.50
N ASP A 110 13.59 -9.09 -0.91
CA ASP A 110 14.03 -10.46 -1.08
C ASP A 110 13.20 -11.40 -0.20
N ALA A 111 12.80 -12.55 -0.73
CA ALA A 111 12.05 -13.57 0.00
C ALA A 111 12.80 -14.09 1.24
N HIS A 112 14.14 -14.01 1.22
CA HIS A 112 15.02 -14.42 2.31
C HIS A 112 15.34 -13.33 3.32
N ASP A 113 14.89 -12.09 3.08
CA ASP A 113 14.93 -11.04 4.08
C ASP A 113 14.13 -11.43 5.33
N SER A 114 14.50 -10.88 6.49
CA SER A 114 13.70 -11.06 7.71
C SER A 114 12.25 -10.61 7.50
N LEU A 115 11.31 -11.21 8.23
CA LEU A 115 9.90 -10.81 8.14
C LEU A 115 9.73 -9.32 8.47
N ALA A 116 10.51 -8.77 9.40
CA ALA A 116 10.48 -7.35 9.74
C ALA A 116 10.82 -6.48 8.51
N LEU A 117 11.92 -6.74 7.82
CA LEU A 117 12.28 -6.02 6.60
C LEU A 117 11.21 -6.13 5.52
N ARG A 118 10.67 -7.33 5.30
CA ARG A 118 9.63 -7.57 4.28
C ARG A 118 8.29 -6.92 4.61
N THR A 119 8.02 -6.62 5.87
CA THR A 119 6.78 -5.95 6.29
C THR A 119 6.92 -4.44 6.40
N GLU A 120 8.07 -3.93 6.80
CA GLU A 120 8.28 -2.52 7.12
C GLU A 120 8.84 -1.72 5.93
N THR A 121 9.44 -2.41 4.95
CA THR A 121 10.03 -1.76 3.77
C THR A 121 9.33 -2.18 2.49
N ILE A 122 9.48 -1.37 1.45
CA ILE A 122 9.07 -1.72 0.08
C ILE A 122 10.26 -2.26 -0.74
N GLY A 123 11.27 -2.77 -0.06
CA GLY A 123 12.42 -3.47 -0.63
C GLY A 123 13.51 -2.56 -1.16
N ARG A 124 14.32 -3.12 -2.05
CA ARG A 124 15.43 -2.43 -2.72
C ARG A 124 15.13 -2.20 -4.20
N PRO A 125 15.78 -1.23 -4.85
CA PRO A 125 15.66 -1.03 -6.29
C PRO A 125 15.96 -2.30 -7.08
N LEU A 126 15.07 -2.65 -8.00
CA LEU A 126 15.30 -3.75 -8.93
C LEU A 126 16.38 -3.36 -9.96
N PRO A 127 17.14 -4.32 -10.49
CA PRO A 127 18.19 -4.05 -11.49
C PRO A 127 17.67 -3.21 -12.65
N GLY A 128 18.43 -2.19 -13.04
CA GLY A 128 18.08 -1.26 -14.11
C GLY A 128 17.25 -0.05 -13.68
N ASN A 129 16.85 0.02 -12.41
CA ASN A 129 16.21 1.21 -11.83
C ASN A 129 17.20 2.00 -10.97
N ASP A 130 17.25 3.30 -11.18
CA ASP A 130 17.97 4.27 -10.36
C ASP A 130 16.93 5.10 -9.60
N ILE A 131 16.86 4.91 -8.28
CA ILE A 131 15.87 5.53 -7.40
C ILE A 131 16.58 6.46 -6.44
N VAL A 132 16.06 7.69 -6.37
CA VAL A 132 16.59 8.75 -5.50
C VAL A 132 15.45 9.35 -4.67
N ILE A 133 15.83 9.98 -3.56
CA ILE A 133 14.91 10.77 -2.74
C ILE A 133 15.26 12.25 -2.97
N ALA A 134 14.24 13.04 -3.28
CA ALA A 134 14.41 14.45 -3.57
C ALA A 134 13.51 15.33 -2.68
N ASP A 135 14.02 16.44 -2.28
CA ASP A 135 13.24 17.49 -1.63
C ASP A 135 12.14 18.01 -2.58
N MET A 136 10.93 18.11 -2.10
CA MET A 136 9.75 18.42 -2.93
C MET A 136 9.75 19.87 -3.46
N GLU A 137 10.37 20.80 -2.73
CA GLU A 137 10.36 22.24 -3.08
C GLU A 137 11.53 22.60 -3.96
N THR A 138 12.71 22.10 -3.60
CA THR A 138 13.97 22.48 -4.27
C THR A 138 14.42 21.49 -5.33
N GLY A 139 13.90 20.26 -5.31
CA GLY A 139 14.34 19.16 -6.17
C GLY A 139 15.74 18.60 -5.84
N ARG A 140 16.38 19.10 -4.77
CA ARG A 140 17.71 18.66 -4.33
C ARG A 140 17.61 17.21 -3.82
N LEU A 141 18.60 16.38 -4.18
CA LEU A 141 18.72 15.04 -3.65
C LEU A 141 18.98 15.07 -2.15
N LEU A 142 18.26 14.22 -1.43
CA LEU A 142 18.35 14.09 0.02
C LEU A 142 19.25 12.90 0.38
N PRO A 143 20.00 12.99 1.51
CA PRO A 143 20.77 11.86 2.02
C PRO A 143 19.88 10.77 2.60
N GLN A 144 20.47 9.61 2.88
CA GLN A 144 19.81 8.51 3.56
C GLN A 144 19.20 8.96 4.90
N GLY A 145 18.02 8.41 5.23
CA GLY A 145 17.26 8.74 6.43
C GLY A 145 16.34 9.97 6.30
N GLU A 146 16.54 10.81 5.30
CA GLU A 146 15.67 11.97 5.09
C GLU A 146 14.50 11.63 4.15
N THR A 147 13.29 12.00 4.57
CA THR A 147 12.07 11.76 3.80
C THR A 147 11.86 12.83 2.75
N GLY A 148 11.63 12.41 1.51
CA GLY A 148 11.31 13.27 0.38
C GLY A 148 10.51 12.52 -0.68
N GLU A 149 10.39 13.12 -1.87
CA GLU A 149 9.73 12.48 -3.01
C GLU A 149 10.61 11.38 -3.60
N ILE A 150 10.03 10.20 -3.79
CA ILE A 150 10.66 9.10 -4.51
C ILE A 150 10.67 9.46 -5.99
N ARG A 151 11.86 9.51 -6.59
CA ARG A 151 12.05 9.73 -8.02
C ARG A 151 12.87 8.61 -8.63
N LEU A 152 12.60 8.28 -9.87
CA LEU A 152 13.27 7.16 -10.50
C LEU A 152 13.59 7.38 -11.98
N LYS A 153 14.65 6.70 -12.43
CA LYS A 153 15.04 6.47 -13.82
C LYS A 153 15.19 4.98 -14.09
N GLY A 154 15.22 4.60 -15.34
CA GLY A 154 15.39 3.23 -15.79
C GLY A 154 14.14 2.73 -16.50
N TYR A 155 13.51 1.70 -15.99
CA TYR A 155 12.29 1.16 -16.59
C TYR A 155 11.08 2.03 -16.23
N VAL A 156 10.92 3.13 -16.96
CA VAL A 156 9.84 4.12 -16.82
C VAL A 156 9.21 4.41 -18.15
N THR A 157 7.91 4.69 -18.16
CA THR A 157 7.21 5.14 -19.37
C THR A 157 7.91 6.34 -20.02
N PRO A 158 7.97 6.42 -21.34
CA PRO A 158 8.51 7.61 -22.00
C PRO A 158 7.56 8.82 -21.91
N GLY A 159 6.32 8.62 -21.44
CA GLY A 159 5.34 9.67 -21.25
C GLY A 159 3.89 9.21 -21.39
N TYR A 160 2.97 10.14 -21.26
CA TYR A 160 1.53 9.90 -21.39
C TYR A 160 1.07 10.08 -22.83
N PHE A 161 0.25 9.16 -23.30
CA PHE A 161 -0.22 9.15 -24.68
C PHE A 161 -1.03 10.42 -25.01
N LYS A 162 -0.59 11.15 -26.04
CA LYS A 162 -1.19 12.42 -26.49
C LYS A 162 -1.30 13.51 -25.42
N ASP A 163 -0.46 13.43 -24.37
CA ASP A 163 -0.43 14.42 -23.29
C ASP A 163 1.02 14.85 -23.00
N PRO A 164 1.59 15.72 -23.86
CA PRO A 164 2.96 16.19 -23.71
C PRO A 164 3.12 17.11 -22.50
N GLU A 165 2.09 17.87 -22.10
CA GLU A 165 2.14 18.76 -20.95
C GLU A 165 2.29 17.95 -19.67
N LYS A 166 1.40 16.99 -19.45
CA LYS A 166 1.49 16.09 -18.31
C LYS A 166 2.79 15.27 -18.30
N THR A 167 3.26 14.88 -19.49
CA THR A 167 4.55 14.19 -19.62
C THR A 167 5.69 15.07 -19.11
N ALA A 168 5.75 16.34 -19.57
CA ALA A 168 6.78 17.28 -19.15
C ALA A 168 6.74 17.56 -17.63
N GLU A 169 5.55 17.68 -17.04
CA GLU A 169 5.35 17.88 -15.60
C GLU A 169 5.77 16.67 -14.75
N SER A 170 5.82 15.50 -15.35
CA SER A 170 6.10 14.24 -14.63
C SER A 170 7.57 13.89 -14.53
N PHE A 171 8.46 14.67 -15.19
CA PHE A 171 9.89 14.47 -15.14
C PHE A 171 10.60 15.74 -14.67
N ASP A 172 11.58 15.56 -13.79
CA ASP A 172 12.42 16.68 -13.38
C ASP A 172 13.49 17.04 -14.43
N SER A 173 14.22 18.12 -14.20
CA SER A 173 15.29 18.58 -15.09
C SER A 173 16.46 17.60 -15.23
N GLY A 174 16.60 16.69 -14.28
CA GLY A 174 17.56 15.58 -14.30
C GLY A 174 17.06 14.39 -15.11
N GLY A 175 15.80 14.37 -15.55
CA GLY A 175 15.15 13.27 -16.25
C GLY A 175 14.69 12.14 -15.33
N TYR A 176 14.50 12.38 -14.04
CA TYR A 176 13.85 11.47 -13.12
C TYR A 176 12.34 11.65 -13.18
N PHE A 177 11.63 10.53 -13.22
CA PHE A 177 10.18 10.50 -13.08
C PHE A 177 9.79 10.82 -11.63
N CYS A 178 8.92 11.81 -11.45
CA CYS A 178 8.39 12.25 -10.17
C CYS A 178 7.16 11.40 -9.83
N THR A 179 7.29 10.50 -8.84
CA THR A 179 6.22 9.53 -8.53
C THR A 179 5.04 10.15 -7.80
N GLY A 180 5.26 11.26 -7.11
CA GLY A 180 4.32 11.82 -6.15
C GLY A 180 4.18 10.99 -4.87
N ASP A 181 5.01 9.99 -4.67
CA ASP A 181 5.09 9.17 -3.47
C ASP A 181 6.26 9.63 -2.58
N LEU A 182 6.10 9.53 -1.27
CA LEU A 182 7.09 9.92 -0.28
C LEU A 182 7.78 8.70 0.31
N GLY A 183 9.08 8.82 0.57
CA GLY A 183 9.85 7.77 1.19
C GLY A 183 11.25 8.20 1.58
N PHE A 184 12.02 7.27 2.11
CA PHE A 184 13.45 7.44 2.39
C PHE A 184 14.18 6.10 2.27
N PHE A 185 15.48 6.15 2.05
CA PHE A 185 16.35 4.98 2.14
C PHE A 185 17.01 4.90 3.51
N ASP A 186 17.07 3.69 4.08
CA ASP A 186 17.93 3.44 5.23
C ASP A 186 19.41 3.24 4.81
N ALA A 187 20.28 2.97 5.80
CA ALA A 187 21.72 2.77 5.58
C ALA A 187 22.03 1.51 4.78
N ASP A 188 21.14 0.52 4.78
CA ASP A 188 21.28 -0.75 4.07
C ASP A 188 20.66 -0.71 2.66
N GLY A 189 20.09 0.44 2.25
CA GLY A 189 19.49 0.66 0.94
C GLY A 189 18.08 0.11 0.77
N TYR A 190 17.36 -0.14 1.87
CA TYR A 190 15.94 -0.44 1.81
C TYR A 190 15.12 0.84 1.73
N LEU A 191 14.11 0.82 0.87
CA LEU A 191 13.18 1.94 0.69
C LEU A 191 11.98 1.78 1.62
N TYR A 192 11.68 2.85 2.35
CA TYR A 192 10.51 2.98 3.21
C TYR A 192 9.49 3.91 2.56
N PHE A 193 8.25 3.47 2.42
CA PHE A 193 7.15 4.30 1.94
C PHE A 193 6.56 5.14 3.09
N ARG A 194 6.27 6.43 2.82
CA ARG A 194 5.75 7.38 3.81
C ARG A 194 4.45 8.07 3.39
N GLY A 195 3.85 7.63 2.30
CA GLY A 195 2.58 8.17 1.81
C GLY A 195 2.68 8.86 0.46
N ARG A 196 1.67 9.67 0.13
CA ARG A 196 1.58 10.38 -1.16
C ARG A 196 1.53 11.87 -0.97
N THR A 197 2.23 12.61 -1.82
CA THR A 197 2.24 14.08 -1.79
C THR A 197 0.84 14.69 -1.90
N LYS A 198 0.00 14.12 -2.79
CA LYS A 198 -1.39 14.55 -3.02
C LYS A 198 -2.35 14.18 -1.87
N GLU A 199 -1.94 13.29 -0.99
CA GLU A 199 -2.74 12.86 0.17
C GLU A 199 -2.30 13.56 1.46
N LEU A 200 -1.22 14.34 1.43
CA LEU A 200 -0.78 15.11 2.59
C LEU A 200 -1.89 16.05 3.06
N ILE A 201 -2.17 15.98 4.35
CA ILE A 201 -3.15 16.84 5.02
C ILE A 201 -2.44 18.12 5.45
N LYS A 202 -2.92 19.26 4.97
CA LYS A 202 -2.37 20.58 5.31
C LYS A 202 -3.00 21.11 6.59
N SER A 203 -2.49 20.70 7.74
CA SER A 203 -3.05 21.08 9.04
C SER A 203 -2.24 22.17 9.72
N GLY A 204 -2.78 23.41 9.70
CA GLY A 204 -2.12 24.54 10.35
C GLY A 204 -0.75 24.88 9.78
N GLY A 205 -0.56 24.74 8.46
CA GLY A 205 0.70 25.00 7.76
C GLY A 205 1.70 23.83 7.81
N ILE A 206 1.33 22.70 8.43
CA ILE A 206 2.17 21.50 8.52
C ILE A 206 1.60 20.42 7.60
N ASN A 207 2.46 19.77 6.82
CA ASN A 207 2.10 18.61 6.01
C ASN A 207 2.09 17.36 6.90
N VAL A 208 0.93 16.71 6.99
CA VAL A 208 0.72 15.50 7.78
C VAL A 208 0.48 14.32 6.84
N SER A 209 1.27 13.25 6.98
CA SER A 209 1.06 12.02 6.22
C SER A 209 -0.08 11.20 6.81
N PRO A 210 -1.14 10.89 6.06
CA PRO A 210 -2.18 9.97 6.49
C PRO A 210 -1.65 8.58 6.86
N ALA A 211 -0.71 8.06 6.08
CA ALA A 211 -0.20 6.70 6.23
C ALA A 211 0.38 6.42 7.61
N GLU A 212 1.10 7.39 8.19
CA GLU A 212 1.68 7.28 9.53
C GLU A 212 0.60 7.12 10.63
N ILE A 213 -0.52 7.81 10.47
CA ILE A 213 -1.64 7.75 11.42
C ILE A 213 -2.45 6.47 11.19
N GLU A 214 -2.65 6.08 9.93
CA GLU A 214 -3.31 4.83 9.55
C GLU A 214 -2.57 3.63 10.14
N GLU A 215 -1.23 3.62 10.09
CA GLU A 215 -0.39 2.56 10.65
C GLU A 215 -0.60 2.40 12.17
N VAL A 216 -0.61 3.50 12.91
CA VAL A 216 -0.88 3.51 14.36
C VAL A 216 -2.26 2.96 14.67
N LEU A 217 -3.29 3.41 13.94
CA LEU A 217 -4.67 3.00 14.17
C LEU A 217 -4.91 1.52 13.84
N ILE A 218 -4.34 1.02 12.73
CA ILE A 218 -4.42 -0.39 12.33
C ILE A 218 -3.68 -1.31 13.30
N GLY A 219 -2.67 -0.81 14.00
CA GLY A 219 -1.95 -1.56 15.04
C GLY A 219 -2.81 -1.93 16.26
N HIS A 220 -3.99 -1.32 16.43
CA HIS A 220 -4.91 -1.68 17.51
C HIS A 220 -5.74 -2.92 17.13
N SER A 221 -5.81 -3.92 18.02
CA SER A 221 -6.46 -5.24 17.75
C SER A 221 -7.92 -5.15 17.30
N ALA A 222 -8.67 -4.19 17.83
CA ALA A 222 -10.07 -3.95 17.48
C ALA A 222 -10.27 -3.26 16.12
N VAL A 223 -9.20 -2.77 15.46
CA VAL A 223 -9.30 -2.08 14.18
C VAL A 223 -9.02 -3.04 13.03
N GLU A 224 -9.94 -3.10 12.09
CA GLU A 224 -9.80 -3.86 10.85
C GLU A 224 -9.16 -3.04 9.75
N LEU A 225 -9.73 -1.85 9.48
CA LEU A 225 -9.23 -0.90 8.51
C LEU A 225 -9.26 0.51 9.09
N ALA A 226 -8.27 1.31 8.78
CA ALA A 226 -8.23 2.73 9.09
C ALA A 226 -7.83 3.52 7.86
N TYR A 227 -8.53 4.62 7.62
CA TYR A 227 -8.25 5.57 6.55
C TYR A 227 -8.26 6.97 7.09
N VAL A 228 -7.23 7.73 6.78
CA VAL A 228 -7.05 9.08 7.30
C VAL A 228 -7.10 10.09 6.15
N ILE A 229 -7.86 11.16 6.36
CA ILE A 229 -8.09 12.22 5.37
C ILE A 229 -8.05 13.61 6.01
N GLY A 230 -7.82 14.62 5.19
CA GLY A 230 -8.04 16.02 5.56
C GLY A 230 -9.49 16.44 5.34
N LEU A 231 -10.10 17.01 6.37
CA LEU A 231 -11.38 17.72 6.26
C LEU A 231 -11.12 19.22 6.32
N LYS A 232 -11.78 19.99 5.46
CA LYS A 232 -11.66 21.46 5.46
C LYS A 232 -12.02 22.06 6.81
N ASP A 233 -11.18 22.95 7.30
CA ASP A 233 -11.37 23.68 8.56
C ASP A 233 -11.04 25.16 8.37
N PRO A 234 -11.92 26.11 8.77
CA PRO A 234 -11.71 27.54 8.56
C PRO A 234 -10.47 28.13 9.26
N ARG A 235 -9.96 27.47 10.31
CA ARG A 235 -8.85 27.95 11.13
C ARG A 235 -7.52 27.29 10.81
N ARG A 236 -7.56 26.08 10.22
CA ARG A 236 -6.37 25.24 10.04
C ARG A 236 -6.12 24.81 8.61
N ASP A 237 -6.91 25.30 7.65
CA ASP A 237 -7.00 24.80 6.29
C ASP A 237 -7.64 23.40 6.27
N GLU A 238 -6.99 22.42 6.93
CA GLU A 238 -7.53 21.08 7.12
C GLU A 238 -7.32 20.58 8.56
N ILE A 239 -8.21 19.71 9.00
CA ILE A 239 -8.04 18.89 10.20
C ILE A 239 -7.93 17.43 9.83
N VAL A 240 -7.15 16.69 10.62
CA VAL A 240 -7.02 15.24 10.48
C VAL A 240 -8.32 14.56 10.91
N ALA A 241 -8.85 13.68 10.07
CA ALA A 241 -10.01 12.84 10.37
C ALA A 241 -9.73 11.39 9.99
N ALA A 242 -10.23 10.46 10.81
CA ALA A 242 -10.08 9.02 10.59
C ALA A 242 -11.43 8.35 10.34
N VAL A 243 -11.48 7.46 9.35
CA VAL A 243 -12.58 6.53 9.09
C VAL A 243 -12.11 5.14 9.50
N ILE A 244 -12.84 4.52 10.41
CA ILE A 244 -12.47 3.24 11.05
C ILE A 244 -13.51 2.18 10.71
N VAL A 245 -13.04 1.04 10.23
CA VAL A 245 -13.78 -0.22 10.25
C VAL A 245 -13.26 -1.02 11.43
N ALA A 246 -14.14 -1.32 12.39
CA ALA A 246 -13.77 -2.03 13.60
C ALA A 246 -14.24 -3.48 13.53
N ARG A 247 -13.43 -4.42 14.06
CA ARG A 247 -13.77 -5.85 14.20
C ARG A 247 -14.65 -6.09 15.42
N GLU A 248 -14.40 -5.31 16.46
CA GLU A 248 -15.10 -5.38 17.72
C GLU A 248 -15.34 -3.96 18.25
N LYS A 249 -16.23 -3.84 19.24
CA LYS A 249 -16.57 -2.54 19.78
C LYS A 249 -15.34 -1.87 20.40
N VAL A 250 -15.00 -0.70 19.93
CA VAL A 250 -13.94 0.18 20.46
C VAL A 250 -14.44 1.62 20.49
N GLU A 251 -14.09 2.35 21.54
CA GLU A 251 -14.48 3.76 21.68
C GLU A 251 -13.43 4.66 21.01
N ALA A 252 -13.88 5.80 20.48
CA ALA A 252 -13.00 6.75 19.79
C ALA A 252 -11.88 7.25 20.71
N GLU A 253 -12.18 7.44 21.98
CA GLU A 253 -11.24 7.89 23.02
C GLU A 253 -10.05 6.93 23.18
N THR A 254 -10.29 5.63 23.06
CA THR A 254 -9.22 4.61 23.14
C THR A 254 -8.24 4.76 21.96
N LEU A 255 -8.76 4.93 20.75
CA LEU A 255 -7.92 5.12 19.56
C LEU A 255 -7.20 6.47 19.58
N LEU A 256 -7.83 7.52 20.10
CA LEU A 256 -7.19 8.82 20.30
C LEU A 256 -6.07 8.75 21.33
N ALA A 257 -6.26 8.02 22.43
CA ALA A 257 -5.22 7.82 23.44
C ALA A 257 -4.00 7.12 22.82
N LEU A 258 -4.21 6.06 22.03
CA LEU A 258 -3.13 5.38 21.30
C LEU A 258 -2.36 6.34 20.37
N CYS A 259 -3.09 7.19 19.64
CA CYS A 259 -2.46 8.22 18.80
C CYS A 259 -1.66 9.24 19.62
N CYS A 260 -2.15 9.62 20.81
CA CYS A 260 -1.46 10.57 21.70
C CYS A 260 -0.13 10.02 22.25
N GLU A 261 -0.03 8.70 22.44
CA GLU A 261 1.18 8.06 22.94
C GLU A 261 2.29 7.97 21.89
N THR A 262 1.93 7.91 20.61
CA THR A 262 2.86 7.58 19.52
C THR A 262 3.09 8.72 18.53
N LEU A 263 2.14 9.64 18.41
CA LEU A 263 2.17 10.68 17.36
C LEU A 263 2.32 12.10 17.95
N ALA A 264 2.89 12.98 17.16
CA ALA A 264 2.89 14.41 17.49
C ALA A 264 1.46 14.96 17.53
N VAL A 265 1.19 15.91 18.42
CA VAL A 265 -0.14 16.49 18.70
C VAL A 265 -0.89 16.97 17.44
N TYR A 266 -0.19 17.51 16.46
CA TYR A 266 -0.80 18.00 15.22
C TYR A 266 -1.24 16.88 14.26
N LYS A 267 -0.79 15.63 14.47
CA LYS A 267 -1.16 14.43 13.70
C LYS A 267 -2.38 13.71 14.28
N ILE A 268 -2.78 14.01 15.51
CA ILE A 268 -3.89 13.33 16.19
C ILE A 268 -5.20 13.65 15.48
N PRO A 269 -6.00 12.62 15.11
CA PRO A 269 -7.31 12.83 14.49
C PRO A 269 -8.23 13.69 15.38
N ARG A 270 -8.87 14.69 14.81
CA ARG A 270 -9.87 15.52 15.49
C ARG A 270 -11.30 15.02 15.31
N ARG A 271 -11.50 14.14 14.34
CA ARG A 271 -12.77 13.45 14.11
C ARG A 271 -12.49 11.99 13.79
N ILE A 272 -13.25 11.10 14.42
CA ILE A 272 -13.27 9.67 14.09
C ILE A 272 -14.70 9.31 13.68
N LYS A 273 -14.81 8.57 12.56
CA LYS A 273 -16.07 8.01 12.08
C LYS A 273 -15.92 6.50 11.99
N PHE A 274 -16.76 5.78 12.69
CA PHE A 274 -16.89 4.33 12.55
C PHE A 274 -17.87 4.03 11.42
N VAL A 275 -17.50 3.08 10.57
CA VAL A 275 -18.29 2.60 9.43
C VAL A 275 -18.15 1.10 9.30
N THR A 276 -19.05 0.48 8.57
CA THR A 276 -18.92 -0.91 8.11
C THR A 276 -18.11 -0.97 6.81
N ALA A 277 -17.54 -2.12 6.48
CA ALA A 277 -16.81 -2.31 5.23
C ALA A 277 -17.70 -2.04 3.98
N ALA A 278 -19.01 -2.30 4.09
CA ALA A 278 -19.98 -2.04 3.01
C ALA A 278 -20.24 -0.54 2.74
N GLU A 279 -19.98 0.33 3.71
CA GLU A 279 -20.15 1.79 3.56
C GLU A 279 -18.94 2.45 2.92
N LEU A 280 -17.84 1.72 2.75
CA LEU A 280 -16.63 2.27 2.12
C LEU A 280 -16.87 2.54 0.62
N PRO A 281 -16.50 3.72 0.12
CA PRO A 281 -16.65 4.05 -1.30
C PRO A 281 -15.59 3.34 -2.13
N LEU A 282 -15.93 2.18 -2.68
CA LEU A 282 -15.07 1.39 -3.53
C LEU A 282 -15.36 1.62 -5.03
N THR A 283 -14.35 1.43 -5.86
CA THR A 283 -14.53 1.30 -7.31
C THR A 283 -15.14 -0.07 -7.65
N SER A 284 -15.60 -0.27 -8.89
CA SER A 284 -16.05 -1.57 -9.39
C SER A 284 -14.97 -2.67 -9.30
N THR A 285 -13.72 -2.27 -9.13
CA THR A 285 -12.56 -3.17 -8.97
C THR A 285 -12.13 -3.36 -7.51
N GLY A 286 -12.91 -2.85 -6.55
CA GLY A 286 -12.63 -2.96 -5.11
C GLY A 286 -11.57 -2.00 -4.56
N LYS A 287 -11.10 -1.02 -5.36
CA LYS A 287 -10.15 -0.01 -4.88
C LYS A 287 -10.88 1.11 -4.15
N LEU A 288 -10.39 1.49 -2.96
CA LEU A 288 -10.94 2.61 -2.19
C LEU A 288 -10.81 3.93 -2.95
N GLN A 289 -11.91 4.69 -2.98
CA GLN A 289 -11.97 6.07 -3.47
C GLN A 289 -11.77 7.04 -2.30
N LYS A 290 -10.51 7.20 -1.86
CA LYS A 290 -10.16 7.96 -0.64
C LYS A 290 -10.73 9.40 -0.64
N ASN A 291 -10.82 10.02 -1.81
CA ASN A 291 -11.42 11.36 -1.99
C ASN A 291 -12.90 11.44 -1.65
N ARG A 292 -13.63 10.31 -1.64
CA ARG A 292 -15.06 10.24 -1.29
C ARG A 292 -15.31 10.00 0.21
N LEU A 293 -14.28 9.63 0.98
CA LEU A 293 -14.44 9.39 2.41
C LEU A 293 -14.91 10.64 3.18
N LYS A 294 -14.56 11.83 2.68
CA LYS A 294 -15.04 13.09 3.30
C LYS A 294 -16.56 13.20 3.36
N ASN A 295 -17.27 12.60 2.41
CA ASN A 295 -18.75 12.61 2.39
C ASN A 295 -19.36 11.80 3.56
N LEU A 296 -18.58 10.97 4.24
CA LEU A 296 -19.04 10.25 5.43
C LEU A 296 -19.12 11.15 6.68
N PHE A 297 -18.55 12.35 6.62
CA PHE A 297 -18.50 13.31 7.73
C PHE A 297 -19.53 14.45 7.60
N ASP A 298 -20.24 14.49 6.49
CA ASP A 298 -21.33 15.44 6.20
C ASP A 298 -22.61 15.11 6.98
#